data_668346b82eb04afabbb6bd6d5e7d5850
#
_entry.id   668346b82eb04afabbb6bd6d5e7d5850
#
_cell.length_a   1.000
_cell.length_b   1.000
_cell.length_c   1.000
_cell.angle_alpha   90.00
_cell.angle_beta   90.00
_cell.angle_gamma   90.00
#
_symmetry.space_group_name_H-M   'P 1'
#
loop_
_entity.id
_entity.type
_entity.pdbx_description
1 polymer ?
#
loop_
_entity_poly.entity_id
_entity_poly.type
_entity_poly.pdbx_seq_one_letter_code
_entity_poly.pdbx_strand_id
1 'polypeptide(L)'
;HCISSAASDVYKRQVLLVAMALAGCAGLPKEVDRPVSVALAAPGDTPLGQLVAARRAAEGARHASGFALLSGPQAAYSSRLALVDSAQKTLDLQYYAIHADASSERLLLSVMAAAQRGVRVRVLLDDFHSTGRDAQVMRLAFVPNIEMRMFNPVTGARGSPIGRMLSLLGDFSRVQQRMHNKLFIADNAMAVTGGRNLGDAYFGNADSGNFVDLDVLAAGPIVQDLSRSFDSYWNNERAYPVQSLITQSELDHLR
;
A
#
# COMPACT_ATOMS: atom_id res chain seq x y z
N HIS A 1 -8.33 54.66 28.01
CA HIS A 1 -7.36 53.61 28.38
C HIS A 1 -7.87 52.14 28.22
N CYS A 2 -9.00 51.91 27.54
CA CYS A 2 -9.54 50.54 27.33
C CYS A 2 -9.24 49.91 25.96
N ILE A 3 -8.51 50.58 25.06
CA ILE A 3 -8.25 50.07 23.68
C ILE A 3 -6.98 49.19 23.63
N SER A 4 -6.09 49.28 24.66
CA SER A 4 -4.79 48.60 24.68
C SER A 4 -4.85 47.08 24.95
N SER A 5 -5.84 46.58 25.70
CA SER A 5 -5.91 45.17 26.07
C SER A 5 -6.49 44.30 24.93
N ALA A 6 -7.52 44.77 24.23
CA ALA A 6 -8.13 44.04 23.13
C ALA A 6 -7.18 43.91 21.91
N ALA A 7 -6.40 44.95 21.60
CA ALA A 7 -5.38 44.88 20.56
C ALA A 7 -4.24 43.92 20.91
N SER A 8 -3.84 43.83 22.17
CA SER A 8 -2.85 42.86 22.65
C SER A 8 -3.33 41.42 22.54
N ASP A 9 -4.61 41.15 22.79
CA ASP A 9 -5.18 39.81 22.71
C ASP A 9 -5.40 39.34 21.26
N VAL A 10 -5.76 40.27 20.36
CA VAL A 10 -5.81 39.98 18.90
C VAL A 10 -4.41 39.68 18.38
N TYR A 11 -3.39 40.42 18.78
CA TYR A 11 -2.01 40.20 18.36
C TYR A 11 -1.46 38.86 18.91
N LYS A 12 -1.75 38.50 20.14
CA LYS A 12 -1.38 37.21 20.73
C LYS A 12 -2.04 36.05 19.99
N ARG A 13 -3.32 36.18 19.64
CA ARG A 13 -4.03 35.17 18.83
C ARG A 13 -3.47 35.03 17.44
N GLN A 14 -3.12 36.15 16.79
CA GLN A 14 -2.47 36.13 15.47
C GLN A 14 -1.07 35.50 15.53
N VAL A 15 -0.26 35.83 16.53
CA VAL A 15 1.07 35.22 16.75
C VAL A 15 0.94 33.72 17.02
N LEU A 16 -0.05 33.31 17.81
CA LEU A 16 -0.33 31.89 18.09
C LEU A 16 -0.79 31.13 16.83
N LEU A 17 -1.63 31.75 16.01
CA LEU A 17 -2.06 31.18 14.72
C LEU A 17 -0.91 31.08 13.72
N VAL A 18 -0.04 32.08 13.66
CA VAL A 18 1.17 32.05 12.82
C VAL A 18 2.17 31.04 13.35
N ALA A 19 2.37 30.93 14.65
CA ALA A 19 3.22 29.91 15.26
C ALA A 19 2.69 28.49 15.03
N MET A 20 1.38 28.29 15.12
CA MET A 20 0.75 27.00 14.79
C MET A 20 0.84 26.69 13.26
N ALA A 21 0.74 27.69 12.39
CA ALA A 21 0.92 27.52 10.96
C ALA A 21 2.37 27.19 10.60
N LEU A 22 3.34 27.78 11.30
CA LEU A 22 4.77 27.48 11.14
C LEU A 22 5.17 26.11 11.72
N ALA A 23 4.53 25.66 12.80
CA ALA A 23 4.73 24.32 13.34
C ALA A 23 4.14 23.21 12.43
N GLY A 24 3.19 23.55 11.56
CA GLY A 24 2.61 22.64 10.55
C GLY A 24 3.48 22.35 9.33
N CYS A 25 4.64 23.03 9.19
CA CYS A 25 5.60 22.82 8.10
C CYS A 25 6.67 21.78 8.44
N ALA A 26 6.38 20.74 9.23
CA ALA A 26 7.28 19.62 9.37
C ALA A 26 7.37 18.88 8.03
N GLY A 27 8.47 19.09 7.29
CA GLY A 27 8.78 18.34 6.07
C GLY A 27 8.92 16.85 6.37
N LEU A 28 9.02 16.03 5.33
CA LEU A 28 9.31 14.60 5.51
C LEU A 28 10.66 14.41 6.25
N PRO A 29 10.79 13.35 7.06
CA PRO A 29 12.05 13.04 7.70
C PRO A 29 13.16 12.85 6.67
N LYS A 30 14.31 13.48 6.90
CA LYS A 30 15.43 13.47 5.94
C LYS A 30 16.29 12.20 6.08
N GLU A 31 16.53 11.80 7.31
CA GLU A 31 17.30 10.62 7.65
C GLU A 31 16.33 9.49 8.02
N VAL A 32 16.10 8.59 7.09
CA VAL A 32 15.20 7.45 7.27
C VAL A 32 15.96 6.19 6.92
N ASP A 33 16.00 5.26 7.85
CA ASP A 33 16.51 3.93 7.59
C ASP A 33 15.56 3.20 6.64
N ARG A 34 16.09 2.76 5.48
CA ARG A 34 15.36 2.04 4.42
C ARG A 34 16.12 0.76 4.08
N PRO A 35 16.01 -0.28 4.91
CA PRO A 35 16.69 -1.54 4.63
C PRO A 35 16.37 -2.04 3.23
N VAL A 36 17.39 -2.32 2.44
CA VAL A 36 17.19 -2.90 1.10
C VAL A 36 16.70 -4.32 1.27
N SER A 37 15.61 -4.65 0.60
CA SER A 37 15.12 -6.02 0.49
C SER A 37 14.63 -6.32 -0.92
N VAL A 38 14.73 -7.60 -1.30
CA VAL A 38 14.43 -8.06 -2.65
C VAL A 38 13.46 -9.24 -2.62
N ALA A 39 12.88 -9.55 -3.77
CA ALA A 39 12.02 -10.69 -3.97
C ALA A 39 12.71 -12.02 -3.60
N LEU A 40 11.91 -13.05 -3.35
CA LEU A 40 12.41 -14.40 -3.09
C LEU A 40 13.26 -14.89 -4.27
N ALA A 41 14.52 -15.27 -3.98
CA ALA A 41 15.47 -15.67 -5.03
C ALA A 41 15.11 -17.03 -5.68
N ALA A 42 14.59 -17.97 -4.88
CA ALA A 42 14.31 -19.34 -5.30
C ALA A 42 12.81 -19.70 -5.21
N PRO A 43 11.95 -19.17 -6.11
CA PRO A 43 10.52 -19.48 -6.09
C PRO A 43 10.21 -20.96 -6.31
N GLY A 44 11.09 -21.71 -7.00
CA GLY A 44 10.96 -23.15 -7.21
C GLY A 44 10.96 -23.99 -5.94
N ASP A 45 11.47 -23.46 -4.85
CA ASP A 45 11.51 -24.14 -3.54
C ASP A 45 10.18 -24.02 -2.78
N THR A 46 9.19 -23.34 -3.36
CA THR A 46 7.86 -23.15 -2.76
C THR A 46 6.81 -24.05 -3.44
N PRO A 47 5.71 -24.40 -2.74
CA PRO A 47 4.61 -25.15 -3.34
C PRO A 47 4.02 -24.45 -4.58
N LEU A 48 3.89 -23.13 -4.58
CA LEU A 48 3.42 -22.37 -5.74
C LEU A 48 4.39 -22.48 -6.93
N GLY A 49 5.69 -22.35 -6.68
CA GLY A 49 6.70 -22.51 -7.73
C GLY A 49 6.74 -23.93 -8.30
N GLN A 50 6.62 -24.95 -7.44
CA GLN A 50 6.53 -26.35 -7.85
C GLN A 50 5.26 -26.62 -8.67
N LEU A 51 4.11 -26.06 -8.25
CA LEU A 51 2.86 -26.16 -9.01
C LEU A 51 3.02 -25.56 -10.42
N VAL A 52 3.62 -24.37 -10.53
CA VAL A 52 3.86 -23.72 -11.82
C VAL A 52 4.77 -24.59 -12.71
N ALA A 53 5.85 -25.14 -12.17
CA ALA A 53 6.77 -26.02 -12.89
C ALA A 53 6.06 -27.30 -13.36
N ALA A 54 5.30 -27.96 -12.48
CA ALA A 54 4.56 -29.18 -12.77
C ALA A 54 3.50 -28.96 -13.88
N ARG A 55 2.75 -27.87 -13.82
CA ARG A 55 1.76 -27.53 -14.85
C ARG A 55 2.39 -27.26 -16.20
N ARG A 56 3.49 -26.50 -16.22
CA ARG A 56 4.25 -26.27 -17.46
C ARG A 56 4.73 -27.56 -18.12
N ALA A 57 5.25 -28.48 -17.31
CA ALA A 57 5.73 -29.78 -17.80
C ALA A 57 4.59 -30.65 -18.33
N ALA A 58 3.47 -30.73 -17.61
CA ALA A 58 2.33 -31.57 -17.95
C ALA A 58 1.62 -31.11 -19.25
N GLU A 59 1.55 -29.80 -19.49
CA GLU A 59 0.86 -29.22 -20.66
C GLU A 59 1.77 -29.03 -21.87
N GLY A 60 3.04 -29.39 -21.80
CA GLY A 60 4.01 -29.16 -22.88
C GLY A 60 4.06 -27.68 -23.27
N ALA A 61 4.05 -26.80 -22.29
CA ALA A 61 3.84 -25.36 -22.48
C ALA A 61 4.83 -24.76 -23.47
N ARG A 62 4.31 -24.13 -24.53
CA ARG A 62 5.11 -23.43 -25.56
C ARG A 62 5.75 -22.15 -25.05
N HIS A 63 5.18 -21.55 -24.01
CA HIS A 63 5.63 -20.29 -23.44
C HIS A 63 6.12 -20.48 -22.01
N ALA A 64 7.10 -19.67 -21.63
CA ALA A 64 7.68 -19.75 -20.29
C ALA A 64 6.71 -19.28 -19.20
N SER A 65 5.85 -18.31 -19.49
CA SER A 65 4.86 -17.74 -18.59
C SER A 65 3.45 -18.03 -19.05
N GLY A 66 2.53 -18.18 -18.09
CA GLY A 66 1.10 -18.37 -18.30
C GLY A 66 0.29 -17.21 -17.74
N PHE A 67 -0.86 -16.94 -18.35
CA PHE A 67 -1.79 -15.89 -17.94
C PHE A 67 -3.22 -16.41 -17.94
N ALA A 68 -4.01 -15.99 -16.94
CA ALA A 68 -5.44 -16.22 -16.90
C ALA A 68 -6.18 -14.90 -16.64
N LEU A 69 -7.15 -14.58 -17.49
CA LEU A 69 -7.97 -13.38 -17.32
C LEU A 69 -8.93 -13.58 -16.14
N LEU A 70 -8.91 -12.64 -15.19
CA LEU A 70 -9.84 -12.56 -14.08
C LEU A 70 -10.94 -11.55 -14.43
N SER A 71 -11.92 -12.02 -15.18
CA SER A 71 -12.92 -11.17 -15.84
C SER A 71 -13.94 -10.54 -14.90
N GLY A 72 -14.05 -11.02 -13.65
CA GLY A 72 -15.04 -10.54 -12.69
C GLY A 72 -14.46 -10.25 -11.32
N PRO A 73 -15.18 -9.46 -10.49
CA PRO A 73 -14.72 -9.11 -9.14
C PRO A 73 -14.54 -10.34 -8.25
N GLN A 74 -15.41 -11.34 -8.36
CA GLN A 74 -15.33 -12.60 -7.61
C GLN A 74 -14.01 -13.34 -7.92
N ALA A 75 -13.67 -13.53 -9.20
CA ALA A 75 -12.45 -14.20 -9.61
C ALA A 75 -11.20 -13.41 -9.15
N ALA A 76 -11.24 -12.10 -9.27
CA ALA A 76 -10.18 -11.22 -8.84
C ALA A 76 -9.93 -11.29 -7.32
N TYR A 77 -11.01 -11.31 -6.52
CA TYR A 77 -10.93 -11.39 -5.06
C TYR A 77 -10.48 -12.76 -4.58
N SER A 78 -11.13 -13.83 -5.07
CA SER A 78 -10.82 -15.21 -4.65
C SER A 78 -9.41 -15.63 -5.06
N SER A 79 -8.90 -15.17 -6.20
CA SER A 79 -7.51 -15.40 -6.59
C SER A 79 -6.50 -14.81 -5.61
N ARG A 80 -6.75 -13.60 -5.09
CA ARG A 80 -5.90 -12.99 -4.06
C ARG A 80 -5.92 -13.78 -2.77
N LEU A 81 -7.11 -14.19 -2.31
CA LEU A 81 -7.23 -15.06 -1.12
C LEU A 81 -6.47 -16.38 -1.31
N ALA A 82 -6.65 -17.05 -2.45
CA ALA A 82 -5.96 -18.29 -2.75
C ALA A 82 -4.43 -18.12 -2.75
N LEU A 83 -3.91 -17.00 -3.28
CA LEU A 83 -2.48 -16.70 -3.23
C LEU A 83 -1.98 -16.48 -1.80
N VAL A 84 -2.74 -15.76 -0.96
CA VAL A 84 -2.39 -15.56 0.47
C VAL A 84 -2.35 -16.89 1.22
N ASP A 85 -3.36 -17.73 1.01
CA ASP A 85 -3.47 -19.01 1.71
C ASP A 85 -2.35 -19.99 1.28
N SER A 86 -1.93 -19.90 0.01
CA SER A 86 -0.90 -20.76 -0.58
C SER A 86 0.53 -20.27 -0.35
N ALA A 87 0.73 -19.00 -0.02
CA ALA A 87 2.05 -18.42 0.19
C ALA A 87 2.76 -19.05 1.39
N GLN A 88 4.02 -19.43 1.20
CA GLN A 88 4.86 -20.08 2.21
C GLN A 88 6.06 -19.22 2.64
N LYS A 89 6.56 -18.35 1.76
CA LYS A 89 7.77 -17.57 1.98
C LYS A 89 7.55 -16.08 1.91
N THR A 90 6.90 -15.59 0.86
CA THR A 90 6.78 -14.13 0.65
C THR A 90 5.42 -13.74 0.07
N LEU A 91 4.96 -12.56 0.51
CA LEU A 91 3.87 -11.80 -0.11
C LEU A 91 4.35 -10.37 -0.36
N ASP A 92 4.25 -9.90 -1.60
CA ASP A 92 4.58 -8.54 -1.98
C ASP A 92 3.34 -7.87 -2.59
N LEU A 93 2.84 -6.82 -1.92
CA LEU A 93 1.62 -6.10 -2.27
C LEU A 93 1.97 -4.65 -2.64
N GLN A 94 1.58 -4.22 -3.85
CA GLN A 94 1.77 -2.84 -4.31
C GLN A 94 0.44 -2.29 -4.79
N TYR A 95 -0.01 -1.19 -4.20
CA TYR A 95 -1.32 -0.60 -4.51
C TYR A 95 -1.29 0.91 -4.51
N TYR A 96 -2.14 1.51 -5.34
CA TYR A 96 -2.42 2.93 -5.32
C TYR A 96 -3.36 3.30 -4.17
N ALA A 97 -4.36 2.46 -3.89
CA ALA A 97 -5.28 2.64 -2.79
C ALA A 97 -5.65 1.30 -2.13
N ILE A 98 -5.77 1.32 -0.82
CA ILE A 98 -6.37 0.25 0.00
C ILE A 98 -7.40 0.93 0.90
N HIS A 99 -8.67 0.65 0.67
CA HIS A 99 -9.76 1.23 1.45
C HIS A 99 -10.01 0.41 2.72
N ALA A 100 -10.34 1.07 3.82
CA ALA A 100 -10.69 0.41 5.08
C ALA A 100 -12.18 0.01 5.08
N ASP A 101 -12.52 -1.00 4.30
CA ASP A 101 -13.85 -1.56 4.13
C ASP A 101 -13.85 -3.09 4.27
N ALA A 102 -15.04 -3.71 4.18
CA ALA A 102 -15.22 -5.12 4.50
C ALA A 102 -14.40 -6.06 3.61
N SER A 103 -14.30 -5.80 2.30
CA SER A 103 -13.52 -6.63 1.39
C SER A 103 -12.03 -6.56 1.68
N SER A 104 -11.51 -5.35 1.89
CA SER A 104 -10.11 -5.16 2.23
C SER A 104 -9.79 -5.71 3.61
N GLU A 105 -10.62 -5.45 4.61
CA GLU A 105 -10.42 -5.97 5.98
C GLU A 105 -10.26 -7.49 5.97
N ARG A 106 -11.18 -8.21 5.32
CA ARG A 106 -11.11 -9.68 5.23
C ARG A 106 -9.83 -10.16 4.54
N LEU A 107 -9.42 -9.53 3.43
CA LEU A 107 -8.18 -9.88 2.73
C LEU A 107 -6.95 -9.59 3.58
N LEU A 108 -6.91 -8.44 4.25
CA LEU A 108 -5.78 -8.04 5.11
C LEU A 108 -5.68 -8.91 6.37
N LEU A 109 -6.79 -9.39 6.93
CA LEU A 109 -6.78 -10.40 8.00
C LEU A 109 -6.12 -11.70 7.53
N SER A 110 -6.39 -12.14 6.29
CA SER A 110 -5.72 -13.31 5.72
C SER A 110 -4.21 -13.06 5.51
N VAL A 111 -3.81 -11.84 5.08
CA VAL A 111 -2.41 -11.44 4.97
C VAL A 111 -1.71 -11.45 6.35
N MET A 112 -2.37 -10.95 7.39
CA MET A 112 -1.85 -11.01 8.77
C MET A 112 -1.68 -12.45 9.24
N ALA A 113 -2.66 -13.34 8.95
CA ALA A 113 -2.55 -14.77 9.26
C ALA A 113 -1.36 -15.41 8.50
N ALA A 114 -1.10 -15.02 7.25
CA ALA A 114 0.10 -15.48 6.53
C ALA A 114 1.39 -15.01 7.21
N ALA A 115 1.45 -13.75 7.64
CA ALA A 115 2.59 -13.23 8.40
C ALA A 115 2.81 -13.99 9.72
N GLN A 116 1.74 -14.37 10.42
CA GLN A 116 1.81 -15.19 11.63
C GLN A 116 2.34 -16.61 11.35
N ARG A 117 2.11 -17.14 10.14
CA ARG A 117 2.73 -18.42 9.69
C ARG A 117 4.21 -18.30 9.34
N GLY A 118 4.78 -17.10 9.41
CA GLY A 118 6.19 -16.82 9.09
C GLY A 118 6.43 -16.37 7.64
N VAL A 119 5.37 -16.05 6.88
CA VAL A 119 5.50 -15.44 5.55
C VAL A 119 6.00 -14.00 5.71
N ARG A 120 7.08 -13.63 5.00
CA ARG A 120 7.53 -12.24 4.92
C ARG A 120 6.57 -11.44 4.04
N VAL A 121 5.98 -10.42 4.57
CA VAL A 121 5.04 -9.55 3.85
C VAL A 121 5.65 -8.17 3.64
N ARG A 122 5.61 -7.66 2.40
CA ARG A 122 5.94 -6.28 2.06
C ARG A 122 4.72 -5.61 1.45
N VAL A 123 4.30 -4.48 2.01
CA VAL A 123 3.17 -3.68 1.51
C VAL A 123 3.67 -2.31 1.09
N LEU A 124 3.56 -1.99 -0.19
CA LEU A 124 3.89 -0.68 -0.75
C LEU A 124 2.61 0.03 -1.19
N LEU A 125 2.28 1.12 -0.53
CA LEU A 125 1.06 1.89 -0.76
C LEU A 125 1.39 3.31 -1.19
N ASP A 126 0.73 3.82 -2.23
CA ASP A 126 0.78 5.24 -2.56
C ASP A 126 0.05 6.07 -1.49
N ASP A 127 0.61 7.21 -1.11
CA ASP A 127 0.09 8.00 0.01
C ASP A 127 -1.09 8.92 -0.37
N PHE A 128 -1.55 8.91 -1.61
CA PHE A 128 -2.58 9.87 -2.03
C PHE A 128 -3.93 9.64 -1.34
N HIS A 129 -4.34 8.40 -1.20
CA HIS A 129 -5.62 8.01 -0.58
C HIS A 129 -5.52 7.55 0.88
N SER A 130 -4.34 7.57 1.49
CA SER A 130 -4.12 7.07 2.86
C SER A 130 -4.51 8.10 3.92
N THR A 131 -5.77 8.56 3.92
CA THR A 131 -6.31 9.59 4.82
C THR A 131 -7.61 9.16 5.47
N GLY A 132 -7.99 9.82 6.56
CA GLY A 132 -9.22 9.51 7.27
C GLY A 132 -9.27 8.03 7.69
N ARG A 133 -10.38 7.36 7.42
CA ARG A 133 -10.56 5.94 7.73
C ARG A 133 -9.52 5.04 7.06
N ASP A 134 -9.14 5.34 5.83
CA ASP A 134 -8.18 4.51 5.07
C ASP A 134 -6.76 4.56 5.67
N ALA A 135 -6.45 5.57 6.49
CA ALA A 135 -5.21 5.62 7.25
C ALA A 135 -5.05 4.44 8.23
N GLN A 136 -6.15 3.78 8.62
CA GLN A 136 -6.12 2.62 9.50
C GLN A 136 -5.36 1.43 8.89
N VAL A 137 -5.27 1.34 7.56
CA VAL A 137 -4.49 0.32 6.86
C VAL A 137 -3.00 0.37 7.25
N MET A 138 -2.48 1.55 7.64
CA MET A 138 -1.10 1.69 8.10
C MET A 138 -0.78 0.93 9.39
N ARG A 139 -1.79 0.45 10.13
CA ARG A 139 -1.59 -0.44 11.29
C ARG A 139 -0.88 -1.74 10.94
N LEU A 140 -0.97 -2.19 9.69
CA LEU A 140 -0.22 -3.34 9.20
C LEU A 140 1.29 -3.21 9.43
N ALA A 141 1.83 -1.98 9.40
CA ALA A 141 3.24 -1.72 9.63
C ALA A 141 3.74 -2.13 11.03
N PHE A 142 2.83 -2.34 11.98
CA PHE A 142 3.15 -2.70 13.36
C PHE A 142 2.88 -4.18 13.66
N VAL A 143 2.53 -4.96 12.63
CA VAL A 143 2.33 -6.40 12.74
C VAL A 143 3.68 -7.11 12.47
N PRO A 144 4.10 -8.07 13.31
CA PRO A 144 5.32 -8.85 13.05
C PRO A 144 5.32 -9.51 11.68
N ASN A 145 6.49 -9.55 11.02
CA ASN A 145 6.70 -10.07 9.66
C ASN A 145 5.99 -9.27 8.54
N ILE A 146 5.41 -8.10 8.84
CA ILE A 146 4.89 -7.16 7.85
C ILE A 146 5.75 -5.90 7.84
N GLU A 147 6.35 -5.62 6.70
CA GLU A 147 6.99 -4.33 6.41
C GLU A 147 6.04 -3.52 5.52
N MET A 148 5.79 -2.27 5.89
CA MET A 148 4.95 -1.39 5.08
C MET A 148 5.67 -0.09 4.79
N ARG A 149 5.63 0.33 3.53
CA ARG A 149 6.17 1.62 3.07
C ARG A 149 5.10 2.42 2.34
N MET A 150 5.16 3.74 2.55
CA MET A 150 4.37 4.71 1.79
C MET A 150 5.22 5.26 0.67
N PHE A 151 4.76 5.13 -0.57
CA PHE A 151 5.44 5.70 -1.72
C PHE A 151 5.06 7.17 -1.88
N ASN A 152 6.08 8.01 -2.01
CA ASN A 152 5.97 9.45 -2.24
C ASN A 152 5.00 10.13 -1.26
N PRO A 153 5.23 10.04 0.07
CA PRO A 153 4.30 10.52 1.07
C PRO A 153 4.09 12.02 0.97
N VAL A 154 2.84 12.43 1.22
CA VAL A 154 2.44 13.83 1.26
C VAL A 154 2.70 14.37 2.67
N THR A 155 3.29 15.56 2.75
CA THR A 155 3.50 16.27 4.02
C THR A 155 2.17 16.73 4.62
N GLY A 156 2.16 17.05 5.92
CA GLY A 156 1.00 17.58 6.63
C GLY A 156 0.22 16.56 7.47
N ALA A 157 -0.66 17.08 8.33
CA ALA A 157 -1.41 16.28 9.29
C ALA A 157 -2.43 15.36 8.60
N ARG A 158 -2.27 14.04 8.77
CA ARG A 158 -3.12 13.01 8.13
C ARG A 158 -4.57 13.03 8.60
N GLY A 159 -4.85 13.57 9.79
CA GLY A 159 -6.19 13.75 10.34
C GLY A 159 -6.88 15.06 9.96
N SER A 160 -6.21 15.97 9.19
CA SER A 160 -6.77 17.26 8.81
C SER A 160 -6.89 17.40 7.29
N PRO A 161 -8.10 17.35 6.71
CA PRO A 161 -8.32 17.57 5.26
C PRO A 161 -7.76 18.91 4.78
N ILE A 162 -7.89 19.96 5.58
CA ILE A 162 -7.42 21.31 5.26
C ILE A 162 -5.89 21.38 5.27
N GLY A 163 -5.24 20.80 6.29
CA GLY A 163 -3.78 20.74 6.37
C GLY A 163 -3.17 19.98 5.20
N ARG A 164 -3.81 18.89 4.79
CA ARG A 164 -3.39 18.11 3.64
C ARG A 164 -3.60 18.85 2.31
N MET A 165 -4.72 19.55 2.14
CA MET A 165 -4.97 20.37 0.95
C MET A 165 -3.93 21.49 0.81
N LEU A 166 -3.55 22.15 1.89
CA LEU A 166 -2.49 23.16 1.89
C LEU A 166 -1.12 22.58 1.53
N SER A 167 -0.83 21.37 2.00
CA SER A 167 0.42 20.66 1.66
C SER A 167 0.48 20.26 0.18
N LEU A 168 -0.64 19.87 -0.42
CA LEU A 168 -0.74 19.55 -1.85
C LEU A 168 -0.46 20.78 -2.73
N LEU A 169 -0.84 21.98 -2.29
CA LEU A 169 -0.55 23.22 -2.99
C LEU A 169 0.95 23.60 -2.91
N GLY A 170 1.62 23.20 -1.83
CA GLY A 170 3.05 23.50 -1.62
C GLY A 170 4.01 22.58 -2.37
N ASP A 171 3.60 21.38 -2.75
CA ASP A 171 4.46 20.36 -3.40
C ASP A 171 3.78 19.72 -4.61
N PHE A 172 3.46 20.56 -5.59
CA PHE A 172 2.77 20.13 -6.82
C PHE A 172 3.52 19.04 -7.60
N SER A 173 4.86 19.05 -7.56
CA SER A 173 5.68 18.04 -8.25
C SER A 173 5.49 16.64 -7.67
N ARG A 174 5.31 16.51 -6.35
CA ARG A 174 5.00 15.24 -5.69
C ARG A 174 3.61 14.74 -6.03
N VAL A 175 2.64 15.64 -6.19
CA VAL A 175 1.26 15.28 -6.52
C VAL A 175 1.16 14.59 -7.88
N GLN A 176 2.02 14.98 -8.84
CA GLN A 176 2.01 14.42 -10.19
C GLN A 176 2.73 13.07 -10.32
N GLN A 177 3.60 12.72 -9.37
CA GLN A 177 4.40 11.50 -9.42
C GLN A 177 3.80 10.41 -8.53
N ARG A 178 2.65 9.87 -8.93
CA ARG A 178 1.94 8.84 -8.17
C ARG A 178 2.24 7.44 -8.69
N MET A 179 2.35 6.48 -7.78
CA MET A 179 2.51 5.08 -8.09
C MET A 179 1.14 4.44 -8.34
N HIS A 180 0.82 4.17 -9.59
CA HIS A 180 -0.50 3.63 -9.96
C HIS A 180 -0.51 2.12 -10.20
N ASN A 181 0.59 1.43 -9.90
CA ASN A 181 0.73 -0.02 -10.04
C ASN A 181 -0.16 -0.77 -9.05
N LYS A 182 -0.66 -1.94 -9.45
CA LYS A 182 -1.39 -2.87 -8.60
C LYS A 182 -0.82 -4.25 -8.82
N LEU A 183 -0.08 -4.74 -7.81
CA LEU A 183 0.56 -6.04 -7.83
C LEU A 183 0.23 -6.79 -6.54
N PHE A 184 -0.01 -8.08 -6.67
CA PHE A 184 -0.21 -9.00 -5.56
C PHE A 184 0.58 -10.27 -5.87
N ILE A 185 1.76 -10.41 -5.29
CA ILE A 185 2.73 -11.44 -5.65
C ILE A 185 2.89 -12.40 -4.50
N ALA A 186 2.77 -13.71 -4.75
CA ALA A 186 3.00 -14.77 -3.80
C ALA A 186 4.21 -15.61 -4.20
N ASP A 187 5.15 -15.77 -3.26
CA ASP A 187 6.36 -16.60 -3.36
C ASP A 187 7.19 -16.34 -4.63
N ASN A 188 7.10 -15.14 -5.22
CA ASN A 188 7.73 -14.81 -6.51
C ASN A 188 7.43 -15.84 -7.63
N ALA A 189 6.33 -16.57 -7.52
CA ALA A 189 5.92 -17.67 -8.40
C ALA A 189 4.63 -17.37 -9.16
N MET A 190 3.66 -16.77 -8.48
CA MET A 190 2.36 -16.37 -9.05
C MET A 190 2.00 -14.95 -8.61
N ALA A 191 1.28 -14.22 -9.46
CA ALA A 191 0.87 -12.86 -9.18
C ALA A 191 -0.48 -12.52 -9.77
N VAL A 192 -1.20 -11.60 -9.12
CA VAL A 192 -2.33 -10.88 -9.71
C VAL A 192 -1.90 -9.45 -9.99
N THR A 193 -2.15 -8.97 -11.21
CA THR A 193 -1.95 -7.58 -11.62
C THR A 193 -3.13 -7.10 -12.45
N GLY A 194 -3.38 -5.80 -12.48
CA GLY A 194 -4.51 -5.24 -13.25
C GLY A 194 -4.88 -3.83 -12.81
N GLY A 195 -6.15 -3.50 -12.93
CA GLY A 195 -6.66 -2.16 -12.61
C GLY A 195 -7.25 -2.04 -11.20
N ARG A 196 -7.64 -3.14 -10.53
CA ARG A 196 -8.34 -3.11 -9.25
C ARG A 196 -7.42 -2.71 -8.09
N ASN A 197 -7.83 -1.68 -7.35
CA ASN A 197 -7.35 -1.46 -5.99
C ASN A 197 -8.02 -2.42 -5.00
N LEU A 198 -7.72 -2.30 -3.71
CA LEU A 198 -8.41 -3.06 -2.66
C LEU A 198 -9.53 -2.20 -2.08
N GLY A 199 -10.76 -2.72 -2.14
CA GLY A 199 -11.95 -2.05 -1.65
C GLY A 199 -13.24 -2.66 -2.18
N ASP A 200 -14.34 -2.45 -1.45
CA ASP A 200 -15.67 -2.98 -1.78
C ASP A 200 -16.10 -2.62 -3.21
N ALA A 201 -15.85 -1.36 -3.63
CA ALA A 201 -16.20 -0.89 -4.97
C ALA A 201 -15.45 -1.61 -6.10
N TYR A 202 -14.27 -2.17 -5.84
CA TYR A 202 -13.48 -2.93 -6.80
C TYR A 202 -13.86 -4.42 -6.85
N PHE A 203 -14.51 -4.91 -5.81
CA PHE A 203 -14.92 -6.32 -5.69
C PHE A 203 -16.44 -6.51 -5.80
N GLY A 204 -17.17 -5.46 -6.22
CA GLY A 204 -18.61 -5.54 -6.48
C GLY A 204 -19.48 -5.56 -5.24
N ASN A 205 -18.95 -5.14 -4.09
CA ASN A 205 -19.60 -5.16 -2.79
C ASN A 205 -20.04 -3.77 -2.29
N ALA A 206 -19.79 -2.70 -3.04
CA ALA A 206 -20.31 -1.39 -2.68
C ALA A 206 -21.80 -1.28 -3.04
N ASP A 207 -22.57 -0.57 -2.22
CA ASP A 207 -24.01 -0.33 -2.45
C ASP A 207 -24.28 0.41 -3.77
N SER A 208 -23.33 1.23 -4.20
CA SER A 208 -23.36 1.97 -5.47
C SER A 208 -21.95 2.30 -5.93
N GLY A 209 -21.78 2.54 -7.24
CA GLY A 209 -20.50 3.01 -7.79
C GLY A 209 -19.42 1.95 -7.89
N ASN A 210 -19.78 0.68 -8.10
CA ASN A 210 -18.83 -0.38 -8.35
C ASN A 210 -18.05 -0.14 -9.65
N PHE A 211 -16.72 -0.30 -9.59
CA PHE A 211 -15.84 -0.15 -10.74
C PHE A 211 -15.87 -1.39 -11.64
N VAL A 212 -15.85 -1.16 -12.94
CA VAL A 212 -15.59 -2.20 -13.93
C VAL A 212 -14.11 -2.17 -14.28
N ASP A 213 -13.42 -3.27 -13.99
CA ASP A 213 -11.98 -3.36 -14.16
C ASP A 213 -11.55 -4.79 -14.50
N LEU A 214 -10.33 -4.96 -14.96
CA LEU A 214 -9.77 -6.26 -15.33
C LEU A 214 -8.48 -6.53 -14.57
N ASP A 215 -8.34 -7.79 -14.14
CA ASP A 215 -7.11 -8.32 -13.57
C ASP A 215 -6.65 -9.56 -14.33
N VAL A 216 -5.39 -9.87 -14.21
CA VAL A 216 -4.73 -11.03 -14.79
C VAL A 216 -3.99 -11.79 -13.69
N LEU A 217 -4.22 -13.08 -13.59
CA LEU A 217 -3.36 -14.00 -12.86
C LEU A 217 -2.19 -14.38 -13.78
N ALA A 218 -0.98 -14.17 -13.31
CA ALA A 218 0.27 -14.49 -14.00
C ALA A 218 1.06 -15.56 -13.26
N ALA A 219 1.75 -16.42 -13.98
CA ALA A 219 2.58 -17.49 -13.41
C ALA A 219 3.85 -17.70 -14.25
N GLY A 220 4.94 -18.11 -13.60
CA GLY A 220 6.22 -18.37 -14.26
C GLY A 220 7.15 -17.15 -14.30
N PRO A 221 8.16 -17.11 -15.20
CA PRO A 221 9.22 -16.09 -15.20
C PRO A 221 8.74 -14.64 -15.23
N ILE A 222 7.60 -14.34 -15.84
CA ILE A 222 7.02 -12.98 -15.85
C ILE A 222 6.80 -12.44 -14.42
N VAL A 223 6.54 -13.32 -13.44
CA VAL A 223 6.34 -12.89 -12.06
C VAL A 223 7.64 -12.32 -11.48
N GLN A 224 8.80 -12.83 -11.90
CA GLN A 224 10.10 -12.29 -11.49
C GLN A 224 10.34 -10.89 -12.09
N ASP A 225 9.81 -10.62 -13.30
CA ASP A 225 9.84 -9.27 -13.89
C ASP A 225 8.95 -8.30 -13.09
N LEU A 226 7.76 -8.76 -12.70
CA LEU A 226 6.86 -7.99 -11.83
C LEU A 226 7.51 -7.72 -10.46
N SER A 227 8.20 -8.71 -9.89
CA SER A 227 8.93 -8.56 -8.64
C SER A 227 10.11 -7.60 -8.76
N ARG A 228 10.85 -7.59 -9.87
CA ARG A 228 11.90 -6.59 -10.12
C ARG A 228 11.31 -5.17 -10.21
N SER A 229 10.16 -5.02 -10.83
CA SER A 229 9.43 -3.75 -10.83
C SER A 229 9.04 -3.34 -9.42
N PHE A 230 8.45 -4.24 -8.63
CA PHE A 230 8.15 -4.00 -7.22
C PHE A 230 9.38 -3.55 -6.43
N ASP A 231 10.49 -4.29 -6.54
CA ASP A 231 11.74 -4.02 -5.80
C ASP A 231 12.32 -2.65 -6.16
N SER A 232 12.17 -2.19 -7.41
CA SER A 232 12.63 -0.87 -7.83
C SER A 232 11.85 0.27 -7.17
N TYR A 233 10.56 0.09 -6.93
CA TYR A 233 9.73 1.02 -6.16
C TYR A 233 9.97 0.90 -4.66
N TRP A 234 10.09 -0.33 -4.15
CA TRP A 234 10.30 -0.62 -2.74
C TRP A 234 11.60 -0.02 -2.21
N ASN A 235 12.69 -0.18 -2.97
CA ASN A 235 14.02 0.32 -2.59
C ASN A 235 14.28 1.77 -3.04
N ASN A 236 13.27 2.46 -3.55
CA ASN A 236 13.39 3.86 -3.97
C ASN A 236 13.47 4.80 -2.76
N GLU A 237 14.21 5.91 -2.90
CA GLU A 237 14.31 6.95 -1.88
C GLU A 237 12.96 7.56 -1.46
N ARG A 238 11.94 7.46 -2.33
CA ARG A 238 10.57 7.94 -2.08
C ARG A 238 9.69 6.92 -1.35
N ALA A 239 10.17 5.71 -1.09
CA ALA A 239 9.47 4.70 -0.30
C ALA A 239 9.86 4.83 1.17
N TYR A 240 8.99 5.38 1.98
CA TYR A 240 9.20 5.65 3.40
C TYR A 240 8.57 4.55 4.26
N PRO A 241 9.31 3.89 5.17
CA PRO A 241 8.71 3.04 6.17
C PRO A 241 7.63 3.80 6.95
N VAL A 242 6.46 3.19 7.15
CA VAL A 242 5.33 3.85 7.84
C VAL A 242 5.74 4.35 9.22
N GLN A 243 6.55 3.59 9.95
CA GLN A 243 7.03 3.95 11.29
C GLN A 243 7.88 5.22 11.30
N SER A 244 8.43 5.65 10.16
CA SER A 244 9.13 6.94 10.03
C SER A 244 8.18 8.13 9.82
N LEU A 245 6.92 7.87 9.50
CA LEU A 245 5.92 8.87 9.16
C LEU A 245 4.86 9.07 10.25
N ILE A 246 4.57 8.02 11.00
CA ILE A 246 3.51 8.01 12.00
C ILE A 246 3.80 6.96 13.08
N THR A 247 3.52 7.29 14.32
CA THR A 247 3.57 6.35 15.43
C THR A 247 2.27 5.55 15.54
N GLN A 248 2.32 4.39 16.21
CA GLN A 248 1.11 3.62 16.49
C GLN A 248 0.11 4.40 17.34
N SER A 249 0.59 5.18 18.32
CA SER A 249 -0.25 6.03 19.16
C SER A 249 -1.00 7.08 18.34
N GLU A 250 -0.37 7.68 17.34
CA GLU A 250 -1.03 8.63 16.43
C GLU A 250 -2.09 7.94 15.56
N LEU A 251 -1.82 6.71 15.08
CA LEU A 251 -2.81 5.91 14.34
C LEU A 251 -4.05 5.58 15.17
N ASP A 252 -3.90 5.34 16.47
CA ASP A 252 -5.01 5.00 17.35
C ASP A 252 -5.97 6.18 17.55
N HIS A 253 -5.52 7.41 17.31
CA HIS A 253 -6.33 8.62 17.35
C HIS A 253 -7.01 8.97 16.01
N LEU A 254 -6.63 8.32 14.90
CA LEU A 254 -7.30 8.47 13.60
C LEU A 254 -8.56 7.58 13.56
N ARG A 255 -9.74 8.21 13.59
CA ARG A 255 -11.06 7.55 13.53
C ARG A 255 -11.84 8.02 12.31
#